data_42d412a8264ba2cbfc77386f3cc03236
#
_entry.id   42d412a8264ba2cbfc77386f3cc03236
#
_cell.length_a   1.000
_cell.length_b   1.000
_cell.length_c   1.000
_cell.angle_alpha   90.00
_cell.angle_beta   90.00
_cell.angle_gamma   90.00
#
_symmetry.space_group_name_H-M   'P 1'
#
loop_
_entity.id
_entity.type
_entity.pdbx_description
1 polymer ?
#
loop_
_entity_poly.entity_id
_entity_poly.type
_entity_poly.pdbx_seq_one_letter_code
_entity_poly.pdbx_strand_id
1 'polypeptide(L)'
;MFIPPKSDVCMKELFQNETVLRYFISAVLAIPPEDIRNIRLKNTFLRRRYRKQKQGILDVLAEMNNSTKVSIELQVKHYAYWDRRQLFYLAKLYTEDLRSGENYDLLKRCVSISILDFNLTNRKEYHHVYYLCDKQGYKFSDVLEIHILELKKKQKETEVMDELEEWIRFFRAGSKEDLDMTETKNPGILEAIRVVKEINLSQRMRVRYEAHLKQMRDERAWKTYEREKARKEGLAEGRMEGRAEGRMEGRAEGRMEGRAEGRMEERRQIIRNMLDQRIPDQEILRLSGCSEEELKDIKG
;
A
#
# COMPACT_ATOMS: atom_id res chain seq x y z
N MET A 1 -19.73 3.98 23.97
CA MET A 1 -18.91 3.85 22.76
C MET A 1 -19.48 2.70 21.92
N PHE A 2 -19.70 2.89 20.62
CA PHE A 2 -20.21 1.89 19.69
C PHE A 2 -19.07 1.15 18.99
N ILE A 3 -19.16 -0.17 18.90
CA ILE A 3 -18.22 -1.03 18.16
C ILE A 3 -18.86 -1.33 16.80
N PRO A 4 -18.38 -0.71 15.71
CA PRO A 4 -19.00 -0.85 14.41
C PRO A 4 -18.73 -2.24 13.79
N PRO A 5 -19.63 -2.75 12.92
CA PRO A 5 -19.46 -4.03 12.23
C PRO A 5 -18.13 -4.15 11.48
N LYS A 6 -17.67 -3.07 10.87
CA LYS A 6 -16.39 -2.97 10.12
C LYS A 6 -15.15 -2.84 11.01
N SER A 7 -15.23 -3.10 12.32
CA SER A 7 -14.04 -3.20 13.16
C SER A 7 -13.50 -4.63 13.17
N ASP A 8 -12.17 -4.78 13.20
CA ASP A 8 -11.49 -6.08 13.27
C ASP A 8 -12.03 -6.94 14.42
N VAL A 9 -12.25 -6.31 15.58
CA VAL A 9 -12.77 -6.98 16.79
C VAL A 9 -14.20 -7.49 16.58
N CYS A 10 -15.07 -6.68 15.97
CA CYS A 10 -16.46 -7.06 15.72
C CYS A 10 -16.55 -8.11 14.60
N MET A 11 -15.84 -7.93 13.51
CA MET A 11 -15.91 -8.82 12.35
C MET A 11 -15.46 -10.25 12.70
N LYS A 12 -14.38 -10.39 13.46
CA LYS A 12 -13.90 -11.71 13.90
C LYS A 12 -14.93 -12.44 14.76
N GLU A 13 -15.65 -11.74 15.63
CA GLU A 13 -16.70 -12.30 16.46
C GLU A 13 -17.98 -12.59 15.63
N LEU A 14 -18.34 -11.67 14.75
CA LEU A 14 -19.49 -11.75 13.86
C LEU A 14 -19.46 -13.04 13.01
N PHE A 15 -18.32 -13.32 12.39
CA PHE A 15 -18.15 -14.51 11.55
C PHE A 15 -17.92 -15.82 12.33
N GLN A 16 -17.90 -15.81 13.68
CA GLN A 16 -18.05 -17.04 14.46
C GLN A 16 -19.50 -17.59 14.38
N ASN A 17 -20.46 -16.75 14.05
CA ASN A 17 -21.83 -17.18 13.87
C ASN A 17 -22.02 -17.81 12.48
N GLU A 18 -22.40 -19.09 12.46
CA GLU A 18 -22.54 -19.87 11.23
C GLU A 18 -23.59 -19.29 10.27
N THR A 19 -24.71 -18.80 10.80
CA THR A 19 -25.78 -18.19 9.99
C THR A 19 -25.27 -16.94 9.29
N VAL A 20 -24.60 -16.05 10.02
CA VAL A 20 -24.00 -14.84 9.46
C VAL A 20 -22.99 -15.18 8.36
N LEU A 21 -22.10 -16.11 8.66
CA LEU A 21 -21.05 -16.54 7.73
C LEU A 21 -21.63 -17.15 6.45
N ARG A 22 -22.64 -18.02 6.58
CA ARG A 22 -23.33 -18.68 5.46
C ARG A 22 -23.99 -17.68 4.52
N TYR A 23 -24.84 -16.81 5.07
CA TYR A 23 -25.57 -15.82 4.27
C TYR A 23 -24.67 -14.75 3.67
N PHE A 24 -23.60 -14.36 4.35
CA PHE A 24 -22.61 -13.43 3.78
C PHE A 24 -21.87 -14.05 2.59
N ILE A 25 -21.36 -15.29 2.73
CA ILE A 25 -20.69 -15.99 1.62
C ILE A 25 -21.66 -16.23 0.47
N SER A 26 -22.91 -16.61 0.76
CA SER A 26 -23.97 -16.75 -0.23
C SER A 26 -24.14 -15.47 -1.06
N ALA A 27 -24.29 -14.32 -0.42
CA ALA A 27 -24.45 -13.04 -1.10
C ALA A 27 -23.21 -12.65 -1.94
N VAL A 28 -22.00 -12.89 -1.42
CA VAL A 28 -20.76 -12.53 -2.15
C VAL A 28 -20.55 -13.43 -3.38
N LEU A 29 -20.83 -14.73 -3.26
CA LEU A 29 -20.64 -15.70 -4.33
C LEU A 29 -21.85 -15.81 -5.26
N ALA A 30 -22.94 -15.13 -4.98
CA ALA A 30 -24.22 -15.21 -5.68
C ALA A 30 -24.71 -16.67 -5.83
N ILE A 31 -24.64 -17.43 -4.74
CA ILE A 31 -25.13 -18.80 -4.64
C ILE A 31 -26.23 -18.89 -3.57
N PRO A 32 -27.27 -19.72 -3.72
CA PRO A 32 -28.31 -19.89 -2.71
C PRO A 32 -27.75 -20.35 -1.36
N PRO A 33 -28.23 -19.81 -0.22
CA PRO A 33 -27.75 -20.21 1.11
C PRO A 33 -27.91 -21.70 1.41
N GLU A 34 -28.94 -22.34 0.85
CA GLU A 34 -29.22 -23.77 0.91
C GLU A 34 -28.19 -24.65 0.23
N ASP A 35 -27.48 -24.13 -0.77
CA ASP A 35 -26.39 -24.83 -1.44
C ASP A 35 -25.11 -24.85 -0.57
N ILE A 36 -25.05 -24.03 0.46
CA ILE A 36 -23.99 -24.08 1.48
C ILE A 36 -24.42 -25.04 2.59
N ARG A 37 -24.33 -26.35 2.32
CA ARG A 37 -24.81 -27.40 3.24
C ARG A 37 -23.99 -27.49 4.51
N ASN A 38 -22.66 -27.36 4.37
CA ASN A 38 -21.70 -27.41 5.48
C ASN A 38 -20.78 -26.21 5.41
N ILE A 39 -20.64 -25.51 6.53
CA ILE A 39 -19.63 -24.47 6.68
C ILE A 39 -18.93 -24.66 8.02
N ARG A 40 -17.59 -24.65 8.04
CA ARG A 40 -16.79 -24.85 9.24
C ARG A 40 -15.67 -23.85 9.29
N LEU A 41 -15.53 -23.19 10.42
CA LEU A 41 -14.36 -22.37 10.68
C LEU A 41 -13.10 -23.23 10.82
N LYS A 42 -12.02 -22.75 10.24
CA LYS A 42 -10.69 -23.36 10.28
C LYS A 42 -9.71 -22.49 11.03
N ASN A 43 -8.57 -23.07 11.37
CA ASN A 43 -7.48 -22.32 11.96
C ASN A 43 -6.95 -21.28 10.93
N THR A 44 -6.87 -20.03 11.36
CA THR A 44 -6.43 -18.90 10.54
C THR A 44 -4.91 -18.81 10.35
N PHE A 45 -4.13 -19.64 11.07
CA PHE A 45 -2.69 -19.71 10.93
C PHE A 45 -2.31 -20.67 9.80
N LEU A 46 -1.86 -20.14 8.68
CA LEU A 46 -1.35 -20.93 7.57
C LEU A 46 0.01 -21.53 7.93
N ARG A 47 0.19 -22.83 7.69
CA ARG A 47 1.40 -23.57 8.06
C ARG A 47 2.65 -23.00 7.40
N ARG A 48 3.78 -23.00 8.13
CA ARG A 48 5.09 -22.74 7.58
C ARG A 48 5.68 -24.08 7.10
N ARG A 49 6.18 -24.13 5.87
CA ARG A 49 6.91 -25.29 5.36
C ARG A 49 8.33 -25.37 5.90
N TYR A 50 8.94 -24.21 6.23
CA TYR A 50 10.26 -24.10 6.84
C TYR A 50 10.33 -22.87 7.78
N ARG A 51 11.29 -22.89 8.73
CA ARG A 51 11.38 -21.92 9.84
C ARG A 51 11.46 -20.45 9.41
N LYS A 52 12.13 -20.14 8.30
CA LYS A 52 12.29 -18.76 7.78
C LYS A 52 11.15 -18.30 6.88
N GLN A 53 10.18 -19.16 6.57
CA GLN A 53 9.05 -18.77 5.73
C GLN A 53 8.14 -17.78 6.44
N LYS A 54 7.70 -16.71 5.72
CA LYS A 54 6.71 -15.77 6.25
C LYS A 54 5.43 -16.51 6.61
N GLN A 55 4.97 -16.33 7.85
CA GLN A 55 3.71 -16.89 8.30
C GLN A 55 2.53 -16.13 7.68
N GLY A 56 1.53 -16.82 7.19
CA GLY A 56 0.25 -16.26 6.84
C GLY A 56 -0.69 -16.36 8.04
N ILE A 57 -1.37 -15.26 8.35
CA ILE A 57 -2.44 -15.21 9.34
C ILE A 57 -3.60 -14.53 8.65
N LEU A 58 -4.73 -15.24 8.58
CA LEU A 58 -5.99 -14.75 8.02
C LEU A 58 -6.89 -14.24 9.14
N ASP A 59 -7.82 -13.34 8.83
CA ASP A 59 -8.78 -12.88 9.82
C ASP A 59 -9.86 -13.95 10.08
N VAL A 60 -10.44 -14.49 9.02
CA VAL A 60 -11.41 -15.58 9.05
C VAL A 60 -11.06 -16.59 7.97
N LEU A 61 -11.11 -17.87 8.28
CA LEU A 61 -10.98 -18.95 7.32
C LEU A 61 -12.11 -19.95 7.54
N ALA A 62 -12.88 -20.20 6.50
CA ALA A 62 -13.95 -21.18 6.47
C ALA A 62 -13.72 -22.26 5.39
N GLU A 63 -14.24 -23.44 5.62
CA GLU A 63 -14.35 -24.49 4.62
C GLU A 63 -15.84 -24.74 4.34
N MET A 64 -16.23 -24.61 3.10
CA MET A 64 -17.57 -24.76 2.61
C MET A 64 -17.70 -26.06 1.80
N ASN A 65 -18.72 -26.85 2.11
CA ASN A 65 -19.07 -28.12 1.42
C ASN A 65 -17.90 -29.10 1.29
N ASN A 66 -16.92 -29.05 2.21
CA ASN A 66 -15.68 -29.85 2.23
C ASN A 66 -14.79 -29.71 0.97
N SER A 67 -15.11 -28.80 0.06
CA SER A 67 -14.44 -28.63 -1.25
C SER A 67 -13.90 -27.24 -1.52
N THR A 68 -14.39 -26.22 -0.81
CA THR A 68 -14.00 -24.83 -1.04
C THR A 68 -13.52 -24.18 0.25
N LYS A 69 -12.35 -23.57 0.22
CA LYS A 69 -11.83 -22.73 1.30
C LYS A 69 -12.16 -21.28 1.01
N VAL A 70 -12.69 -20.58 1.98
CA VAL A 70 -13.06 -19.17 1.89
C VAL A 70 -12.31 -18.40 2.97
N SER A 71 -11.45 -17.47 2.57
CA SER A 71 -10.84 -16.51 3.49
C SER A 71 -11.57 -15.17 3.41
N ILE A 72 -11.84 -14.57 4.57
CA ILE A 72 -12.45 -13.24 4.67
C ILE A 72 -11.49 -12.35 5.45
N GLU A 73 -11.11 -11.21 4.86
CA GLU A 73 -10.22 -10.23 5.47
C GLU A 73 -10.86 -8.84 5.46
N LEU A 74 -10.71 -8.09 6.56
CA LEU A 74 -11.09 -6.70 6.64
C LEU A 74 -9.83 -5.81 6.58
N GLN A 75 -9.86 -4.82 5.68
CA GLN A 75 -8.76 -3.87 5.54
C GLN A 75 -9.30 -2.44 5.66
N VAL A 76 -8.90 -1.77 6.73
CA VAL A 76 -9.31 -0.38 7.01
C VAL A 76 -8.38 0.65 6.37
N LYS A 77 -7.16 0.23 5.98
CA LYS A 77 -6.12 1.07 5.38
C LYS A 77 -5.51 0.42 4.16
N HIS A 78 -5.22 1.23 3.15
CA HIS A 78 -4.43 0.81 2.02
C HIS A 78 -2.95 0.66 2.42
N TYR A 79 -2.34 -0.48 2.10
CA TYR A 79 -0.91 -0.75 2.27
C TYR A 79 -0.24 -0.88 0.91
N ALA A 80 1.02 -0.45 0.82
CA ALA A 80 1.85 -0.76 -0.34
C ALA A 80 1.93 -2.28 -0.56
N TYR A 81 1.84 -2.70 -1.83
CA TYR A 81 1.89 -4.11 -2.21
C TYR A 81 0.75 -4.97 -1.64
N TRP A 82 -0.43 -4.37 -1.42
CA TRP A 82 -1.61 -5.08 -0.92
C TRP A 82 -2.01 -6.25 -1.83
N ASP A 83 -2.01 -6.04 -3.13
CA ASP A 83 -2.27 -7.04 -4.16
C ASP A 83 -1.35 -8.27 -4.06
N ARG A 84 -0.05 -8.03 -3.91
CA ARG A 84 0.94 -9.11 -3.74
C ARG A 84 0.72 -9.89 -2.45
N ARG A 85 0.31 -9.21 -1.39
CA ARG A 85 -0.03 -9.84 -0.12
C ARG A 85 -1.24 -10.76 -0.25
N GLN A 86 -2.30 -10.32 -0.94
CA GLN A 86 -3.50 -11.12 -1.20
C GLN A 86 -3.16 -12.38 -2.02
N LEU A 87 -2.43 -12.21 -3.11
CA LEU A 87 -1.98 -13.33 -3.93
C LEU A 87 -1.10 -14.32 -3.14
N PHE A 88 -0.21 -13.82 -2.28
CA PHE A 88 0.63 -14.66 -1.44
C PHE A 88 -0.22 -15.52 -0.47
N TYR A 89 -1.23 -14.94 0.18
CA TYR A 89 -2.08 -15.68 1.10
C TYR A 89 -2.97 -16.68 0.38
N LEU A 90 -3.55 -16.30 -0.75
CA LEU A 90 -4.37 -17.17 -1.57
C LEU A 90 -3.56 -18.37 -2.10
N ALA A 91 -2.37 -18.13 -2.65
CA ALA A 91 -1.49 -19.19 -3.13
C ALA A 91 -1.05 -20.13 -2.00
N LYS A 92 -0.77 -19.59 -0.82
CA LYS A 92 -0.40 -20.36 0.35
C LYS A 92 -1.55 -21.22 0.84
N LEU A 93 -2.76 -20.67 0.88
CA LEU A 93 -4.00 -21.38 1.24
C LEU A 93 -4.28 -22.51 0.25
N TYR A 94 -4.08 -22.27 -1.04
CA TYR A 94 -4.30 -23.24 -2.10
C TYR A 94 -3.37 -24.44 -1.98
N THR A 95 -2.09 -24.20 -1.68
CA THR A 95 -1.08 -25.25 -1.62
C THR A 95 -0.93 -25.91 -0.23
N GLU A 96 -1.73 -25.50 0.78
CA GLU A 96 -1.53 -25.92 2.17
C GLU A 96 -1.73 -27.42 2.41
N ASP A 97 -2.73 -27.98 1.73
CA ASP A 97 -3.15 -29.38 1.97
C ASP A 97 -2.34 -30.37 1.16
N LEU A 98 -1.59 -29.94 0.13
CA LEU A 98 -0.86 -30.86 -0.76
C LEU A 98 0.53 -31.20 -0.20
N ARG A 99 0.83 -32.49 -0.08
CA ARG A 99 2.12 -33.04 0.32
C ARG A 99 2.86 -33.62 -0.87
N SER A 100 4.16 -33.88 -0.70
CA SER A 100 4.96 -34.52 -1.73
C SER A 100 4.42 -35.92 -2.07
N GLY A 101 4.19 -36.18 -3.37
CA GLY A 101 3.68 -37.45 -3.87
C GLY A 101 2.15 -37.58 -3.88
N GLU A 102 1.41 -36.58 -3.38
CA GLU A 102 -0.05 -36.58 -3.45
C GLU A 102 -0.57 -36.04 -4.78
N ASN A 103 -1.76 -36.45 -5.19
CA ASN A 103 -2.42 -36.03 -6.43
C ASN A 103 -2.95 -34.62 -6.34
N TYR A 104 -2.98 -33.89 -7.46
CA TYR A 104 -3.47 -32.52 -7.54
C TYR A 104 -5.00 -32.38 -7.39
N ASP A 105 -5.76 -33.48 -7.49
CA ASP A 105 -7.20 -33.55 -7.22
C ASP A 105 -7.58 -33.25 -5.76
N LEU A 106 -6.60 -33.33 -4.83
CA LEU A 106 -6.76 -32.93 -3.45
C LEU A 106 -6.78 -31.41 -3.24
N LEU A 107 -6.35 -30.64 -4.24
CA LEU A 107 -6.36 -29.17 -4.17
C LEU A 107 -7.79 -28.65 -4.24
N LYS A 108 -8.19 -27.95 -3.17
CA LYS A 108 -9.52 -27.38 -3.05
C LYS A 108 -9.58 -26.00 -3.70
N ARG A 109 -10.77 -25.64 -4.23
CA ARG A 109 -11.04 -24.25 -4.63
C ARG A 109 -10.79 -23.31 -3.47
N CYS A 110 -10.15 -22.18 -3.74
CA CYS A 110 -9.87 -21.15 -2.75
C CYS A 110 -10.45 -19.80 -3.20
N VAL A 111 -11.29 -19.24 -2.36
CA VAL A 111 -11.92 -17.93 -2.55
C VAL A 111 -11.37 -16.97 -1.49
N SER A 112 -10.88 -15.83 -1.92
CA SER A 112 -10.48 -14.75 -1.03
C SER A 112 -11.47 -13.60 -1.12
N ILE A 113 -12.09 -13.23 0.00
CA ILE A 113 -13.03 -12.11 0.12
C ILE A 113 -12.35 -11.01 0.93
N SER A 114 -12.13 -9.85 0.31
CA SER A 114 -11.53 -8.68 0.95
C SER A 114 -12.58 -7.57 1.11
N ILE A 115 -12.87 -7.19 2.34
CA ILE A 115 -13.76 -6.08 2.68
C ILE A 115 -12.88 -4.85 2.94
N LEU A 116 -12.99 -3.81 2.09
CA LEU A 116 -12.12 -2.64 2.12
C LEU A 116 -12.89 -1.38 2.57
N ASP A 117 -12.43 -0.73 3.65
CA ASP A 117 -12.93 0.58 4.06
C ASP A 117 -12.19 1.73 3.35
N PHE A 118 -11.82 1.51 2.09
CA PHE A 118 -11.22 2.50 1.19
C PHE A 118 -11.50 2.13 -0.27
N ASN A 119 -11.31 3.09 -1.19
CA ASN A 119 -11.40 2.82 -2.61
C ASN A 119 -10.04 2.30 -3.13
N LEU A 120 -10.03 1.10 -3.67
CA LEU A 120 -8.86 0.48 -4.29
C LEU A 120 -8.78 0.82 -5.78
N THR A 121 -9.94 0.83 -6.45
CA THR A 121 -10.05 1.04 -7.90
C THR A 121 -10.80 2.34 -8.20
N ASN A 122 -10.58 2.90 -9.41
CA ASN A 122 -11.34 4.06 -9.91
C ASN A 122 -12.66 3.66 -10.58
N ARG A 123 -13.03 2.36 -10.58
CA ARG A 123 -14.29 1.87 -11.12
C ARG A 123 -15.45 2.29 -10.23
N LYS A 124 -16.66 2.35 -10.78
CA LYS A 124 -17.87 2.73 -10.04
C LYS A 124 -18.42 1.61 -9.17
N GLU A 125 -18.25 0.37 -9.62
CA GLU A 125 -18.73 -0.83 -8.94
C GLU A 125 -18.05 -0.98 -7.59
N TYR A 126 -18.79 -1.44 -6.59
CA TYR A 126 -18.27 -1.70 -5.23
C TYR A 126 -17.79 -3.14 -5.06
N HIS A 127 -18.19 -4.06 -5.96
CA HIS A 127 -17.80 -5.47 -5.95
C HIS A 127 -17.00 -5.79 -7.21
N HIS A 128 -15.83 -6.35 -7.04
CA HIS A 128 -14.95 -6.80 -8.13
C HIS A 128 -14.59 -8.26 -7.93
N VAL A 129 -14.72 -9.05 -8.99
CA VAL A 129 -14.37 -10.47 -9.00
C VAL A 129 -13.22 -10.69 -9.99
N TYR A 130 -12.18 -11.38 -9.54
CA TYR A 130 -11.00 -11.69 -10.33
C TYR A 130 -10.79 -13.19 -10.43
N TYR A 131 -10.53 -13.63 -11.67
CA TYR A 131 -10.21 -15.02 -12.04
C TYR A 131 -8.90 -15.07 -12.81
N LEU A 132 -8.34 -16.28 -12.96
CA LEU A 132 -7.27 -16.55 -13.92
C LEU A 132 -7.89 -16.66 -15.32
N CYS A 133 -7.55 -15.69 -16.18
CA CYS A 133 -8.06 -15.61 -17.54
C CYS A 133 -6.90 -15.40 -18.52
N ASP A 134 -7.11 -15.76 -19.80
CA ASP A 134 -6.23 -15.35 -20.86
C ASP A 134 -6.40 -13.85 -21.21
N LYS A 135 -5.65 -13.36 -22.20
CA LYS A 135 -5.72 -11.96 -22.63
C LYS A 135 -7.07 -11.54 -23.22
N GLN A 136 -7.86 -12.50 -23.71
CA GLN A 136 -9.18 -12.32 -24.29
C GLN A 136 -10.30 -12.39 -23.25
N GLY A 137 -9.98 -12.77 -22.01
CA GLY A 137 -10.93 -12.88 -20.91
C GLY A 137 -11.52 -14.29 -20.73
N TYR A 138 -11.07 -15.28 -21.46
CA TYR A 138 -11.51 -16.67 -21.26
C TYR A 138 -10.93 -17.21 -19.95
N LYS A 139 -11.81 -17.71 -19.09
CA LYS A 139 -11.43 -18.28 -17.80
C LYS A 139 -10.60 -19.55 -17.99
N PHE A 140 -9.36 -19.55 -17.46
CA PHE A 140 -8.51 -20.72 -17.45
C PHE A 140 -8.91 -21.72 -16.35
N SER A 141 -9.25 -21.20 -15.16
CA SER A 141 -9.64 -22.02 -14.02
C SER A 141 -10.44 -21.18 -13.03
N ASP A 142 -11.30 -21.83 -12.24
CA ASP A 142 -12.09 -21.27 -11.15
C ASP A 142 -11.60 -21.69 -9.76
N VAL A 143 -10.47 -22.40 -9.70
CA VAL A 143 -9.91 -22.88 -8.43
C VAL A 143 -9.38 -21.75 -7.55
N LEU A 144 -9.03 -20.59 -8.14
CA LEU A 144 -8.63 -19.39 -7.41
C LEU A 144 -9.52 -18.22 -7.81
N GLU A 145 -10.15 -17.62 -6.81
CA GLU A 145 -11.07 -16.51 -6.98
C GLU A 145 -10.85 -15.43 -5.93
N ILE A 146 -10.89 -14.16 -6.35
CA ILE A 146 -10.70 -13.02 -5.45
C ILE A 146 -11.90 -12.08 -5.58
N HIS A 147 -12.59 -11.87 -4.47
CA HIS A 147 -13.66 -10.87 -4.33
C HIS A 147 -13.15 -9.68 -3.54
N ILE A 148 -13.40 -8.47 -4.07
CA ILE A 148 -13.06 -7.21 -3.42
C ILE A 148 -14.34 -6.41 -3.24
N LEU A 149 -14.67 -6.09 -1.99
CA LEU A 149 -15.83 -5.29 -1.61
C LEU A 149 -15.34 -3.93 -1.11
N GLU A 150 -15.62 -2.86 -1.86
CA GLU A 150 -15.18 -1.49 -1.52
C GLU A 150 -16.30 -0.72 -0.82
N LEU A 151 -16.28 -0.68 0.51
CA LEU A 151 -17.37 -0.12 1.33
C LEU A 151 -17.63 1.37 1.09
N LYS A 152 -16.67 2.15 0.61
CA LYS A 152 -16.82 3.61 0.40
C LYS A 152 -17.43 3.99 -0.94
N LYS A 153 -17.61 3.06 -1.87
CA LYS A 153 -18.22 3.35 -3.16
C LYS A 153 -19.71 3.54 -3.02
N LYS A 154 -20.23 4.57 -3.69
CA LYS A 154 -21.68 4.80 -3.74
C LYS A 154 -22.37 3.64 -4.44
N GLN A 155 -23.45 3.19 -3.87
CA GLN A 155 -24.37 2.24 -4.50
C GLN A 155 -25.27 3.01 -5.50
N LYS A 156 -25.79 2.29 -6.47
CA LYS A 156 -26.84 2.85 -7.34
C LYS A 156 -28.10 2.97 -6.49
N GLU A 157 -28.78 4.10 -6.60
CA GLU A 157 -30.14 4.24 -6.06
C GLU A 157 -31.08 3.40 -6.94
N THR A 158 -31.20 2.12 -6.64
CA THR A 158 -32.20 1.23 -7.26
C THR A 158 -33.31 0.97 -6.25
N GLU A 159 -34.54 0.83 -6.75
CA GLU A 159 -35.72 0.58 -5.92
C GLU A 159 -35.64 -0.80 -5.17
N VAL A 160 -34.82 -1.70 -5.67
CA VAL A 160 -34.60 -3.05 -5.07
C VAL A 160 -33.10 -3.20 -4.83
N MET A 161 -32.70 -3.29 -3.57
CA MET A 161 -31.34 -3.65 -3.18
C MET A 161 -31.12 -5.15 -3.37
N ASP A 162 -29.96 -5.52 -3.93
CA ASP A 162 -29.53 -6.92 -3.88
C ASP A 162 -29.01 -7.32 -2.49
N GLU A 163 -28.92 -8.61 -2.23
CA GLU A 163 -28.48 -9.12 -0.91
C GLU A 163 -27.08 -8.65 -0.52
N LEU A 164 -26.17 -8.49 -1.47
CA LEU A 164 -24.83 -8.02 -1.22
C LEU A 164 -24.81 -6.51 -0.88
N GLU A 165 -25.66 -5.73 -1.49
CA GLU A 165 -25.87 -4.32 -1.15
C GLU A 165 -26.34 -4.13 0.30
N GLU A 166 -27.26 -4.98 0.75
CA GLU A 166 -27.71 -4.99 2.15
C GLU A 166 -26.53 -5.28 3.11
N TRP A 167 -25.65 -6.24 2.78
CA TRP A 167 -24.44 -6.50 3.55
C TRP A 167 -23.47 -5.31 3.56
N ILE A 168 -23.25 -4.65 2.43
CA ILE A 168 -22.42 -3.45 2.34
C ILE A 168 -22.99 -2.34 3.23
N ARG A 169 -24.31 -2.12 3.22
CA ARG A 169 -25.00 -1.16 4.08
C ARG A 169 -24.81 -1.50 5.55
N PHE A 170 -25.00 -2.76 5.92
CA PHE A 170 -24.77 -3.25 7.28
C PHE A 170 -23.33 -2.98 7.76
N PHE A 171 -22.30 -3.28 6.96
CA PHE A 171 -20.92 -3.00 7.34
C PHE A 171 -20.61 -1.51 7.46
N ARG A 172 -21.34 -0.64 6.78
CA ARG A 172 -21.18 0.82 6.87
C ARG A 172 -21.74 1.41 8.15
N ALA A 173 -22.61 0.71 8.85
CA ALA A 173 -23.23 1.22 10.07
C ALA A 173 -22.17 1.74 11.05
N GLY A 174 -22.25 3.02 11.40
CA GLY A 174 -21.33 3.72 12.30
C GLY A 174 -21.90 3.95 13.70
N SER A 175 -23.21 3.72 13.86
CA SER A 175 -23.94 3.97 15.11
C SER A 175 -24.96 2.86 15.37
N LYS A 176 -25.56 2.88 16.57
CA LYS A 176 -26.65 1.97 16.93
C LYS A 176 -27.90 2.31 16.10
N GLU A 177 -28.14 3.58 15.88
CA GLU A 177 -29.26 4.11 15.12
C GLU A 177 -29.22 3.62 13.67
N ASP A 178 -28.03 3.59 13.05
CA ASP A 178 -27.83 3.06 11.68
C ASP A 178 -28.25 1.58 11.61
N LEU A 179 -27.90 0.78 12.64
CA LEU A 179 -28.29 -0.62 12.70
C LEU A 179 -29.81 -0.80 12.91
N ASP A 180 -30.40 0.04 13.76
CA ASP A 180 -31.85 -0.03 14.06
C ASP A 180 -32.69 0.43 12.87
N MET A 181 -32.15 1.30 12.00
CA MET A 181 -32.77 1.74 10.75
C MET A 181 -32.54 0.79 9.57
N THR A 182 -31.82 -0.30 9.76
CA THR A 182 -31.57 -1.28 8.69
C THR A 182 -32.81 -2.15 8.51
N GLU A 183 -33.62 -1.80 7.51
CA GLU A 183 -34.73 -2.64 7.07
C GLU A 183 -34.22 -3.79 6.20
N THR A 184 -34.41 -5.01 6.62
CA THR A 184 -33.98 -6.22 5.90
C THR A 184 -34.88 -7.39 6.20
N LYS A 185 -35.04 -8.28 5.23
CA LYS A 185 -35.67 -9.61 5.42
C LYS A 185 -34.60 -10.73 5.36
N ASN A 186 -33.35 -10.40 5.10
CA ASN A 186 -32.25 -11.36 5.01
C ASN A 186 -31.97 -11.95 6.42
N PRO A 187 -32.15 -13.27 6.64
CA PRO A 187 -31.95 -13.89 7.95
C PRO A 187 -30.51 -13.72 8.46
N GLY A 188 -29.51 -13.72 7.57
CA GLY A 188 -28.11 -13.52 7.93
C GLY A 188 -27.84 -12.12 8.48
N ILE A 189 -28.44 -11.08 7.88
CA ILE A 189 -28.28 -9.69 8.34
C ILE A 189 -29.04 -9.46 9.64
N LEU A 190 -30.26 -10.02 9.81
CA LEU A 190 -30.98 -9.95 11.06
C LEU A 190 -30.17 -10.57 12.21
N GLU A 191 -29.57 -11.73 11.96
CA GLU A 191 -28.69 -12.37 12.93
C GLU A 191 -27.40 -11.56 13.17
N ALA A 192 -26.81 -10.98 12.12
CA ALA A 192 -25.65 -10.13 12.25
C ALA A 192 -25.93 -8.89 13.12
N ILE A 193 -27.08 -8.24 12.94
CA ILE A 193 -27.52 -7.11 13.78
C ILE A 193 -27.64 -7.56 15.24
N ARG A 194 -28.21 -8.74 15.51
CA ARG A 194 -28.33 -9.31 16.84
C ARG A 194 -26.96 -9.48 17.49
N VAL A 195 -26.03 -10.12 16.78
CA VAL A 195 -24.66 -10.35 17.25
C VAL A 195 -23.94 -9.03 17.54
N VAL A 196 -24.05 -8.02 16.66
CA VAL A 196 -23.43 -6.71 16.89
C VAL A 196 -24.01 -6.01 18.13
N LYS A 197 -25.32 -6.12 18.37
CA LYS A 197 -25.95 -5.60 19.59
C LYS A 197 -25.39 -6.28 20.85
N GLU A 198 -25.24 -7.60 20.84
CA GLU A 198 -24.65 -8.37 21.95
C GLU A 198 -23.17 -7.97 22.18
N ILE A 199 -22.37 -7.84 21.12
CA ILE A 199 -20.98 -7.35 21.19
C ILE A 199 -20.92 -6.00 21.89
N ASN A 200 -21.83 -5.09 21.55
CA ASN A 200 -21.88 -3.74 22.11
C ASN A 200 -22.37 -3.71 23.58
N LEU A 201 -23.09 -4.71 24.04
CA LEU A 201 -23.45 -4.88 25.45
C LEU A 201 -22.31 -5.50 26.28
N SER A 202 -21.39 -6.23 25.65
CA SER A 202 -20.32 -6.97 26.32
C SER A 202 -19.21 -6.05 26.81
N GLN A 203 -18.98 -6.00 28.12
CA GLN A 203 -17.86 -5.29 28.75
C GLN A 203 -16.50 -5.80 28.22
N ARG A 204 -16.34 -7.12 28.05
CA ARG A 204 -15.13 -7.74 27.53
C ARG A 204 -14.81 -7.22 26.11
N MET A 205 -15.81 -7.12 25.25
CA MET A 205 -15.64 -6.66 23.88
C MET A 205 -15.27 -5.17 23.82
N ARG A 206 -15.86 -4.35 24.70
CA ARG A 206 -15.49 -2.94 24.82
C ARG A 206 -14.02 -2.77 25.20
N VAL A 207 -13.52 -3.50 26.21
CA VAL A 207 -12.12 -3.46 26.61
C VAL A 207 -11.19 -3.89 25.45
N ARG A 208 -11.53 -4.97 24.73
CA ARG A 208 -10.76 -5.41 23.55
C ARG A 208 -10.73 -4.34 22.46
N TYR A 209 -11.84 -3.69 22.20
CA TYR A 209 -11.93 -2.64 21.19
C TYR A 209 -11.14 -1.39 21.60
N GLU A 210 -11.20 -0.98 22.86
CA GLU A 210 -10.38 0.14 23.39
C GLU A 210 -8.89 -0.15 23.28
N ALA A 211 -8.46 -1.36 23.62
CA ALA A 211 -7.08 -1.80 23.45
C ALA A 211 -6.64 -1.74 21.97
N HIS A 212 -7.50 -2.21 21.05
CA HIS A 212 -7.27 -2.12 19.62
C HIS A 212 -7.16 -0.67 19.13
N LEU A 213 -8.06 0.22 19.58
CA LEU A 213 -8.00 1.64 19.23
C LEU A 213 -6.73 2.33 19.78
N LYS A 214 -6.29 1.93 20.97
CA LYS A 214 -5.02 2.40 21.53
C LYS A 214 -3.85 1.98 20.67
N GLN A 215 -3.75 0.69 20.33
CA GLN A 215 -2.71 0.17 19.45
C GLN A 215 -2.65 0.91 18.10
N MET A 216 -3.81 1.17 17.48
CA MET A 216 -3.88 1.94 16.23
C MET A 216 -3.40 3.38 16.38
N ARG A 217 -3.66 4.03 17.52
CA ARG A 217 -3.17 5.40 17.80
C ARG A 217 -1.66 5.41 17.99
N ASP A 218 -1.15 4.45 18.77
CA ASP A 218 0.28 4.31 19.03
C ASP A 218 1.07 4.06 17.73
N GLU A 219 0.55 3.17 16.85
CA GLU A 219 1.13 2.92 15.53
C GLU A 219 1.13 4.16 14.62
N ARG A 220 0.05 4.98 14.66
CA ARG A 220 0.00 6.24 13.91
C ARG A 220 1.03 7.24 14.41
N ALA A 221 1.12 7.40 15.73
CA ALA A 221 2.08 8.29 16.37
C ALA A 221 3.52 7.90 16.03
N TRP A 222 3.83 6.60 16.10
CA TRP A 222 5.13 6.05 15.71
C TRP A 222 5.47 6.33 14.24
N LYS A 223 4.55 6.07 13.32
CA LYS A 223 4.75 6.34 11.88
C LYS A 223 4.97 7.83 11.59
N THR A 224 4.29 8.71 12.32
CA THR A 224 4.48 10.16 12.20
C THR A 224 5.87 10.56 12.69
N TYR A 225 6.29 10.06 13.85
CA TYR A 225 7.63 10.28 14.40
C TYR A 225 8.74 9.81 13.44
N GLU A 226 8.65 8.58 12.94
CA GLU A 226 9.64 8.03 11.99
C GLU A 226 9.73 8.86 10.70
N ARG A 227 8.59 9.33 10.18
CA ARG A 227 8.55 10.19 8.99
C ARG A 227 9.19 11.56 9.23
N GLU A 228 8.93 12.18 10.38
CA GLU A 228 9.55 13.45 10.77
C GLU A 228 11.05 13.31 11.00
N LYS A 229 11.48 12.21 11.64
CA LYS A 229 12.88 11.88 11.85
C LYS A 229 13.62 11.72 10.51
N ALA A 230 13.12 10.88 9.62
CA ALA A 230 13.70 10.67 8.29
C ALA A 230 13.77 11.98 7.48
N ARG A 231 12.75 12.84 7.59
CA ARG A 231 12.77 14.17 6.94
C ARG A 231 13.85 15.09 7.50
N LYS A 232 14.05 15.10 8.82
CA LYS A 232 15.11 15.92 9.46
C LYS A 232 16.50 15.42 9.07
N GLU A 233 16.70 14.12 9.09
CA GLU A 233 17.95 13.47 8.69
C GLU A 233 18.29 13.77 7.22
N GLY A 234 17.37 13.55 6.28
CA GLY A 234 17.56 13.86 4.87
C GLY A 234 17.82 15.36 4.59
N LEU A 235 17.16 16.26 5.34
CA LEU A 235 17.42 17.70 5.22
C LEU A 235 18.84 18.08 5.73
N ALA A 236 19.29 17.45 6.80
CA ALA A 236 20.64 17.69 7.35
C ALA A 236 21.71 17.15 6.38
N GLU A 237 21.51 15.94 5.85
CA GLU A 237 22.40 15.31 4.87
C GLU A 237 22.50 16.14 3.59
N GLY A 238 21.38 16.51 2.97
CA GLY A 238 21.38 17.35 1.77
C GLY A 238 22.02 18.74 1.99
N ARG A 239 21.90 19.33 3.18
CA ARG A 239 22.61 20.57 3.53
C ARG A 239 24.13 20.38 3.63
N MET A 240 24.57 19.25 4.16
CA MET A 240 25.99 18.92 4.26
C MET A 240 26.60 18.67 2.88
N GLU A 241 25.93 17.90 2.06
CA GLU A 241 26.33 17.61 0.68
C GLU A 241 26.41 18.87 -0.16
N GLY A 242 25.35 19.69 -0.20
CA GLY A 242 25.33 20.94 -0.96
C GLY A 242 26.41 21.96 -0.50
N ARG A 243 26.75 21.99 0.81
CA ARG A 243 27.85 22.80 1.30
C ARG A 243 29.23 22.26 0.86
N ALA A 244 29.38 20.94 0.80
CA ALA A 244 30.63 20.32 0.37
C ALA A 244 30.85 20.54 -1.14
N GLU A 245 29.83 20.34 -1.95
CA GLU A 245 29.84 20.59 -3.40
C GLU A 245 30.14 22.05 -3.72
N GLY A 246 29.40 23.00 -3.15
CA GLY A 246 29.63 24.43 -3.38
C GLY A 246 31.01 24.89 -2.94
N ARG A 247 31.61 24.29 -1.88
CA ARG A 247 33.01 24.57 -1.51
C ARG A 247 34.01 24.03 -2.52
N MET A 248 33.74 22.85 -3.08
CA MET A 248 34.64 22.26 -4.12
C MET A 248 34.55 23.04 -5.42
N GLU A 249 33.37 23.39 -5.88
CA GLU A 249 33.14 24.20 -7.07
C GLU A 249 33.79 25.59 -6.94
N GLY A 250 33.50 26.32 -5.88
CA GLY A 250 34.08 27.65 -5.66
C GLY A 250 35.63 27.63 -5.53
N ARG A 251 36.22 26.54 -4.97
CA ARG A 251 37.69 26.37 -4.98
C ARG A 251 38.23 26.06 -6.36
N ALA A 252 37.52 25.29 -7.17
CA ALA A 252 37.94 24.98 -8.53
C ALA A 252 37.87 26.22 -9.42
N GLU A 253 36.78 26.97 -9.37
CA GLU A 253 36.60 28.24 -10.07
C GLU A 253 37.66 29.27 -9.68
N GLY A 254 37.81 29.55 -8.38
CA GLY A 254 38.83 30.50 -7.92
C GLY A 254 40.28 30.11 -8.27
N ARG A 255 40.60 28.79 -8.34
CA ARG A 255 41.89 28.32 -8.83
C ARG A 255 42.07 28.55 -10.34
N MET A 256 41.01 28.38 -11.13
CA MET A 256 41.04 28.61 -12.57
C MET A 256 41.17 30.10 -12.87
N GLU A 257 40.38 30.93 -12.21
CA GLU A 257 40.46 32.40 -12.34
C GLU A 257 41.83 32.94 -11.93
N GLY A 258 42.32 32.60 -10.72
CA GLY A 258 43.61 33.04 -10.25
C GLY A 258 44.78 32.56 -11.12
N ARG A 259 44.70 31.37 -11.77
CA ARG A 259 45.69 30.93 -12.75
C ARG A 259 45.60 31.69 -14.06
N ALA A 260 44.40 32.10 -14.48
CA ALA A 260 44.21 32.89 -15.68
C ALA A 260 44.73 34.33 -15.48
N GLU A 261 44.39 34.98 -14.35
CA GLU A 261 44.88 36.29 -13.97
C GLU A 261 46.42 36.32 -13.81
N GLY A 262 46.98 35.33 -13.10
CA GLY A 262 48.41 35.21 -12.91
C GLY A 262 49.15 35.08 -14.27
N ARG A 263 48.65 34.30 -15.21
CA ARG A 263 49.23 34.18 -16.55
C ARG A 263 49.13 35.48 -17.36
N MET A 264 48.02 36.22 -17.21
CA MET A 264 47.89 37.52 -17.87
C MET A 264 48.86 38.54 -17.31
N GLU A 265 49.05 38.61 -15.99
CA GLU A 265 49.98 39.54 -15.34
C GLU A 265 51.43 39.21 -15.65
N GLU A 266 51.79 37.91 -15.60
CA GLU A 266 53.14 37.45 -16.02
C GLU A 266 53.44 37.84 -17.49
N ARG A 267 52.43 37.64 -18.37
CA ARG A 267 52.55 38.03 -19.77
C ARG A 267 52.74 39.55 -19.94
N ARG A 268 51.99 40.37 -19.23
CA ARG A 268 52.10 41.82 -19.18
C ARG A 268 53.48 42.26 -18.71
N GLN A 269 54.03 41.61 -17.72
CA GLN A 269 55.36 41.89 -17.18
C GLN A 269 56.43 41.53 -18.19
N ILE A 270 56.32 40.42 -18.91
CA ILE A 270 57.27 40.06 -19.99
C ILE A 270 57.24 41.12 -21.11
N ILE A 271 56.02 41.58 -21.52
CA ILE A 271 55.90 42.62 -22.53
C ILE A 271 56.53 43.95 -22.07
N ARG A 272 56.34 44.38 -20.81
CA ARG A 272 57.02 45.59 -20.23
C ARG A 272 58.54 45.45 -20.27
N ASN A 273 59.06 44.30 -19.87
CA ASN A 273 60.48 44.02 -19.91
C ASN A 273 61.05 44.10 -21.33
N MET A 274 60.33 43.62 -22.35
CA MET A 274 60.72 43.74 -23.76
C MET A 274 60.69 45.18 -24.25
N LEU A 275 59.71 45.98 -23.82
CA LEU A 275 59.64 47.42 -24.11
C LEU A 275 60.80 48.18 -23.47
N ASP A 276 61.16 47.89 -22.24
CA ASP A 276 62.29 48.49 -21.53
C ASP A 276 63.64 48.21 -22.24
N GLN A 277 63.78 47.02 -22.85
CA GLN A 277 64.92 46.62 -23.63
C GLN A 277 64.92 47.21 -25.09
N ARG A 278 63.90 48.03 -25.40
CA ARG A 278 63.71 48.66 -26.72
C ARG A 278 63.59 47.68 -27.90
N ILE A 279 62.97 46.53 -27.63
CA ILE A 279 62.61 45.56 -28.68
C ILE A 279 61.57 46.18 -29.60
N PRO A 280 61.67 46.05 -30.93
CA PRO A 280 60.67 46.58 -31.86
C PRO A 280 59.28 45.97 -31.67
N ASP A 281 58.26 46.80 -31.85
CA ASP A 281 56.82 46.34 -31.62
C ASP A 281 56.44 45.08 -32.39
N GLN A 282 56.87 44.97 -33.66
CA GLN A 282 56.59 43.77 -34.48
C GLN A 282 57.20 42.49 -33.89
N GLU A 283 58.35 42.63 -33.23
CA GLU A 283 59.01 41.49 -32.59
C GLU A 283 58.39 41.12 -31.26
N ILE A 284 57.94 42.14 -30.51
CA ILE A 284 57.11 41.91 -29.27
C ILE A 284 55.85 41.20 -29.63
N LEU A 285 55.10 41.63 -30.62
CA LEU A 285 53.85 40.96 -31.06
C LEU A 285 54.09 39.50 -31.45
N ARG A 286 55.20 39.25 -32.17
CA ARG A 286 55.58 37.90 -32.63
C ARG A 286 55.97 36.96 -31.47
N LEU A 287 56.74 37.46 -30.50
CA LEU A 287 57.32 36.66 -29.43
C LEU A 287 56.29 36.45 -28.26
N SER A 288 55.54 37.48 -27.91
CA SER A 288 54.56 37.40 -26.82
C SER A 288 53.17 36.88 -27.25
N GLY A 289 52.86 36.95 -28.57
CA GLY A 289 51.56 36.64 -29.12
C GLY A 289 50.47 37.56 -28.62
N CYS A 290 50.79 38.77 -28.15
CA CYS A 290 49.77 39.77 -27.74
C CYS A 290 49.16 40.43 -28.97
N SER A 291 47.97 41.02 -28.81
CA SER A 291 47.33 41.84 -29.82
C SER A 291 47.95 43.25 -29.87
N GLU A 292 47.78 43.96 -30.98
CA GLU A 292 48.22 45.38 -31.08
C GLU A 292 47.52 46.27 -30.05
N GLU A 293 46.24 45.95 -29.71
CA GLU A 293 45.48 46.66 -28.68
C GLU A 293 46.12 46.44 -27.30
N GLU A 294 46.37 45.16 -26.94
CA GLU A 294 47.07 44.83 -25.67
C GLU A 294 48.44 45.53 -25.55
N LEU A 295 49.20 45.58 -26.63
CA LEU A 295 50.51 46.28 -26.63
C LEU A 295 50.38 47.78 -26.43
N LYS A 296 49.37 48.41 -27.03
CA LYS A 296 49.03 49.84 -26.82
C LYS A 296 48.63 50.12 -25.38
N ASP A 297 47.73 49.28 -24.79
CA ASP A 297 47.30 49.40 -23.37
C ASP A 297 48.46 49.27 -22.37
N ILE A 298 49.50 48.49 -22.68
CA ILE A 298 50.67 48.33 -21.82
C ILE A 298 51.67 49.50 -21.97
N LYS A 299 51.71 50.16 -23.15
CA LYS A 299 52.51 51.33 -23.36
C LYS A 299 51.97 52.59 -22.72
N GLY A 300 50.63 52.63 -22.45
CA GLY A 300 49.90 53.71 -21.75
C GLY A 300 49.84 54.93 -22.50
#